data_43055c838975cf1c94ec7cb0266f6ac2
#
_entry.id   43055c838975cf1c94ec7cb0266f6ac2
#
_cell.length_a   1.000
_cell.length_b   1.000
_cell.length_c   1.000
_cell.angle_alpha   90.00
_cell.angle_beta   90.00
_cell.angle_gamma   90.00
#
_symmetry.space_group_name_H-M   'P 1'
#
loop_
_entity.id
_entity.type
_entity.pdbx_description
1 polymer ?
#
loop_
_entity_poly.entity_id
_entity_poly.type
_entity_poly.pdbx_seq_one_letter_code
_entity_poly.pdbx_strand_id
1 'polypeptide(L)'
;MNKNLRIPNNKFIDQTSRISFKFDGKTLYGFKGDTLASALLANNIHLVGRSFKYHRPRGIMTCGSEEPNAIVQIGKDPSMTEPNTRATEIELYEGLDASSQNCWPSVNFDIGAINNFFSPLIPAAFYYKTFMWPASFWEKYEYFIRKSAGLGKSPTQPDRDIYDHRYLHCDVLVVGGGISGIIAAKTAANNNLNTVLIDDKNILGGTTIYQQNECFKINNSFSNEWLKKEIESLNSLKNLTIKKRTTLAAYHNYNYLLAKENLTDHLSLNEKKNKIRQRLWKIRAKKVVLST
;
A
#
# COMPACT_ATOMS: atom_id res chain seq x y z
N MET A 1 -11.32 -5.30 28.55
CA MET A 1 -11.78 -4.14 27.75
C MET A 1 -10.65 -3.72 26.82
N ASN A 2 -10.76 -3.97 25.51
CA ASN A 2 -9.79 -3.43 24.58
C ASN A 2 -9.96 -1.91 24.55
N LYS A 3 -8.94 -1.18 25.02
CA LYS A 3 -8.90 0.28 24.86
C LYS A 3 -8.96 0.60 23.37
N ASN A 4 -10.00 1.31 22.95
CA ASN A 4 -10.04 1.84 21.58
C ASN A 4 -8.91 2.88 21.45
N LEU A 5 -7.91 2.56 20.66
CA LEU A 5 -6.74 3.43 20.45
C LEU A 5 -6.95 4.44 19.30
N ARG A 6 -8.19 4.70 18.93
CA ARG A 6 -8.54 5.66 17.87
C ARG A 6 -8.53 7.09 18.40
N ILE A 7 -8.06 7.99 17.56
CA ILE A 7 -8.22 9.43 17.79
C ILE A 7 -9.69 9.78 17.50
N PRO A 8 -10.41 10.38 18.44
CA PRO A 8 -11.79 10.81 18.20
C PRO A 8 -11.85 11.89 17.09
N ASN A 9 -12.98 11.94 16.39
CA ASN A 9 -13.28 12.95 15.37
C ASN A 9 -12.31 12.97 14.14
N ASN A 10 -11.77 11.83 13.75
CA ASN A 10 -11.03 11.72 12.51
C ASN A 10 -11.98 11.93 11.31
N LYS A 11 -11.69 12.94 10.48
CA LYS A 11 -12.53 13.34 9.33
C LYS A 11 -12.42 12.39 8.13
N PHE A 12 -11.41 11.54 8.08
CA PHE A 12 -11.13 10.65 6.96
C PHE A 12 -11.63 9.21 7.17
N ILE A 13 -12.03 8.89 8.41
CA ILE A 13 -12.55 7.57 8.78
C ILE A 13 -14.02 7.73 9.15
N ASP A 14 -14.90 7.09 8.41
CA ASP A 14 -16.34 7.07 8.68
C ASP A 14 -16.64 6.07 9.82
N GLN A 15 -16.68 6.59 11.04
CA GLN A 15 -16.94 5.77 12.24
C GLN A 15 -18.38 5.24 12.34
N THR A 16 -19.26 5.60 11.41
CA THR A 16 -20.61 5.04 11.34
C THR A 16 -20.67 3.76 10.51
N SER A 17 -19.70 3.58 9.61
CA SER A 17 -19.61 2.46 8.66
C SER A 17 -18.60 1.42 9.17
N ARG A 18 -19.08 0.51 10.03
CA ARG A 18 -18.24 -0.57 10.60
C ARG A 18 -17.96 -1.65 9.58
N ILE A 19 -16.72 -2.13 9.52
CA ILE A 19 -16.22 -3.17 8.63
C ILE A 19 -15.66 -4.32 9.46
N SER A 20 -16.04 -5.57 9.11
CA SER A 20 -15.49 -6.79 9.71
C SER A 20 -14.39 -7.36 8.82
N PHE A 21 -13.26 -7.73 9.42
CA PHE A 21 -12.13 -8.34 8.72
C PHE A 21 -11.46 -9.41 9.60
N LYS A 22 -10.58 -10.23 9.00
CA LYS A 22 -9.80 -11.25 9.73
C LYS A 22 -8.32 -10.94 9.66
N PHE A 23 -7.64 -11.13 10.79
CA PHE A 23 -6.19 -11.14 10.87
C PHE A 23 -5.71 -12.31 11.72
N ASP A 24 -4.83 -13.17 11.16
CA ASP A 24 -4.37 -14.42 11.79
C ASP A 24 -5.53 -15.29 12.32
N GLY A 25 -6.63 -15.34 11.56
CA GLY A 25 -7.83 -16.12 11.88
C GLY A 25 -8.77 -15.46 12.92
N LYS A 26 -8.39 -14.35 13.54
CA LYS A 26 -9.23 -13.60 14.48
C LYS A 26 -10.10 -12.60 13.74
N THR A 27 -11.39 -12.55 14.07
CA THR A 27 -12.29 -11.52 13.55
C THR A 27 -12.08 -10.22 14.32
N LEU A 28 -11.83 -9.17 13.58
CA LEU A 28 -11.57 -7.81 14.08
C LEU A 28 -12.50 -6.82 13.36
N TYR A 29 -12.53 -5.59 13.86
CA TYR A 29 -13.39 -4.56 13.32
C TYR A 29 -12.62 -3.27 13.09
N GLY A 30 -12.89 -2.65 11.95
CA GLY A 30 -12.46 -1.33 11.59
C GLY A 30 -13.61 -0.51 11.05
N PHE A 31 -13.30 0.56 10.35
CA PHE A 31 -14.28 1.47 9.77
C PHE A 31 -13.91 1.82 8.32
N LYS A 32 -14.90 2.27 7.56
CA LYS A 32 -14.67 2.74 6.19
C LYS A 32 -13.68 3.92 6.20
N GLY A 33 -12.64 3.80 5.37
CA GLY A 33 -11.52 4.76 5.32
C GLY A 33 -10.28 4.31 6.09
N ASP A 34 -10.38 3.25 6.92
CA ASP A 34 -9.18 2.62 7.48
C ASP A 34 -8.33 1.96 6.41
N THR A 35 -7.02 1.92 6.64
CA THR A 35 -6.14 0.90 6.07
C THR A 35 -6.11 -0.31 7.01
N LEU A 36 -5.63 -1.45 6.50
CA LEU A 36 -5.41 -2.61 7.37
C LEU A 36 -4.49 -2.25 8.55
N ALA A 37 -3.43 -1.47 8.30
CA ALA A 37 -2.51 -1.01 9.34
C ALA A 37 -3.22 -0.19 10.42
N SER A 38 -4.02 0.82 10.06
CA SER A 38 -4.73 1.64 11.04
C SER A 38 -5.76 0.84 11.83
N ALA A 39 -6.45 -0.10 11.17
CA ALA A 39 -7.39 -0.98 11.83
C ALA A 39 -6.71 -1.94 12.82
N LEU A 40 -5.54 -2.49 12.48
CA LEU A 40 -4.75 -3.34 13.39
C LEU A 40 -4.30 -2.57 14.62
N LEU A 41 -3.74 -1.37 14.45
CA LEU A 41 -3.34 -0.50 15.56
C LEU A 41 -4.53 -0.16 16.47
N ALA A 42 -5.68 0.17 15.89
CA ALA A 42 -6.90 0.46 16.65
C ALA A 42 -7.39 -0.73 17.48
N ASN A 43 -7.10 -1.96 17.03
CA ASN A 43 -7.39 -3.20 17.75
C ASN A 43 -6.24 -3.63 18.66
N ASN A 44 -5.25 -2.76 18.94
CA ASN A 44 -4.08 -3.05 19.78
C ASN A 44 -3.19 -4.18 19.24
N ILE A 45 -3.11 -4.32 17.92
CA ILE A 45 -2.21 -5.27 17.25
C ILE A 45 -1.02 -4.50 16.70
N HIS A 46 0.11 -4.62 17.40
CA HIS A 46 1.35 -3.92 17.06
C HIS A 46 2.36 -4.83 16.34
N LEU A 47 2.27 -6.14 16.57
CA LEU A 47 3.14 -7.12 15.96
C LEU A 47 2.44 -7.76 14.76
N VAL A 48 2.93 -7.49 13.55
CA VAL A 48 2.28 -7.91 12.30
C VAL A 48 3.12 -8.87 11.46
N GLY A 49 4.39 -9.08 11.81
CA GLY A 49 5.26 -10.01 11.11
C GLY A 49 6.61 -10.18 11.80
N ARG A 50 7.47 -10.96 11.18
CA ARG A 50 8.85 -11.19 11.63
C ARG A 50 9.82 -10.90 10.49
N SER A 51 11.06 -10.50 10.82
CA SER A 51 12.08 -10.31 9.80
C SER A 51 12.53 -11.65 9.21
N PHE A 52 12.81 -11.69 7.92
CA PHE A 52 13.10 -12.94 7.22
C PHE A 52 14.40 -13.64 7.61
N LYS A 53 15.40 -12.93 8.17
CA LYS A 53 16.69 -13.52 8.53
C LYS A 53 16.74 -13.93 10.00
N TYR A 54 16.42 -13.01 10.89
CA TYR A 54 16.55 -13.22 12.33
C TYR A 54 15.23 -13.40 13.06
N HIS A 55 14.12 -13.36 12.33
CA HIS A 55 12.78 -13.45 12.89
C HIS A 55 12.49 -12.44 14.02
N ARG A 56 13.13 -11.27 13.94
CA ARG A 56 12.91 -10.17 14.88
C ARG A 56 11.49 -9.62 14.72
N PRO A 57 10.84 -9.20 15.82
CA PRO A 57 9.50 -8.61 15.76
C PRO A 57 9.43 -7.42 14.79
N ARG A 58 8.36 -7.36 13.99
CA ARG A 58 8.09 -6.28 13.03
C ARG A 58 6.69 -5.73 13.26
N GLY A 59 6.60 -4.43 13.48
CA GLY A 59 5.35 -3.69 13.63
C GLY A 59 5.16 -2.71 12.49
N ILE A 60 4.17 -1.81 12.65
CA ILE A 60 3.85 -0.75 11.72
C ILE A 60 4.69 0.48 12.09
N MET A 61 5.46 1.02 11.16
CA MET A 61 6.35 2.17 11.38
C MET A 61 5.87 3.45 10.71
N THR A 62 5.22 3.33 9.55
CA THR A 62 4.81 4.48 8.73
C THR A 62 3.34 4.38 8.34
N CYS A 63 2.86 5.26 7.48
CA CYS A 63 1.45 5.30 7.08
C CYS A 63 1.24 5.18 5.55
N GLY A 64 2.29 4.91 4.78
CA GLY A 64 2.24 4.88 3.32
C GLY A 64 3.06 3.78 2.68
N SER A 65 3.40 3.99 1.42
CA SER A 65 4.20 3.07 0.59
C SER A 65 5.65 2.91 1.06
N GLU A 66 6.12 3.82 1.89
CA GLU A 66 7.44 3.77 2.55
C GLU A 66 7.52 2.77 3.72
N GLU A 67 6.42 2.07 4.06
CA GLU A 67 6.38 1.10 5.16
C GLU A 67 7.33 -0.08 4.92
N PRO A 68 8.37 -0.27 5.77
CA PRO A 68 9.38 -1.30 5.57
C PRO A 68 9.06 -2.63 6.27
N ASN A 69 8.16 -2.67 7.24
CA ASN A 69 8.04 -3.78 8.19
C ASN A 69 6.69 -4.47 8.21
N ALA A 70 5.60 -3.73 7.99
CA ALA A 70 4.23 -4.24 8.10
C ALA A 70 3.82 -4.98 6.82
N ILE A 71 4.53 -6.05 6.50
CA ILE A 71 4.30 -6.88 5.32
C ILE A 71 3.46 -8.08 5.72
N VAL A 72 2.35 -8.25 5.03
CA VAL A 72 1.33 -9.27 5.31
C VAL A 72 0.96 -10.05 4.06
N GLN A 73 0.31 -11.18 4.24
CA GLN A 73 -0.33 -11.93 3.17
C GLN A 73 -1.84 -11.66 3.19
N ILE A 74 -2.41 -11.41 2.00
CA ILE A 74 -3.85 -11.23 1.82
C ILE A 74 -4.43 -12.47 1.16
N GLY A 75 -5.65 -12.82 1.59
CA GLY A 75 -6.41 -13.93 1.02
C GLY A 75 -5.92 -15.30 1.45
N LYS A 76 -6.82 -16.28 1.33
CA LYS A 76 -6.56 -17.71 1.56
C LYS A 76 -6.88 -18.57 0.34
N ASP A 77 -7.62 -18.01 -0.62
CA ASP A 77 -7.93 -18.73 -1.86
C ASP A 77 -6.63 -18.94 -2.65
N PRO A 78 -6.30 -20.18 -3.02
CA PRO A 78 -5.08 -20.50 -3.75
C PRO A 78 -4.90 -19.76 -5.09
N SER A 79 -5.96 -19.19 -5.66
CA SER A 79 -5.92 -18.39 -6.89
C SER A 79 -5.78 -16.88 -6.66
N MET A 80 -6.02 -16.42 -5.42
CA MET A 80 -6.16 -14.99 -5.11
C MET A 80 -5.31 -14.55 -3.91
N THR A 81 -4.35 -15.37 -3.46
CA THR A 81 -3.44 -14.98 -2.40
C THR A 81 -2.42 -13.97 -2.89
N GLU A 82 -2.19 -12.92 -2.09
CA GLU A 82 -1.16 -11.91 -2.35
C GLU A 82 -0.18 -11.85 -1.18
N PRO A 83 1.03 -12.38 -1.36
CA PRO A 83 2.08 -12.25 -0.37
C PRO A 83 2.76 -10.88 -0.44
N ASN A 84 3.46 -10.54 0.62
CA ASN A 84 4.37 -9.39 0.70
C ASN A 84 3.70 -8.03 0.42
N THR A 85 2.43 -7.88 0.81
CA THR A 85 1.69 -6.63 0.67
C THR A 85 1.83 -5.79 1.93
N ARG A 86 2.06 -4.48 1.77
CA ARG A 86 2.15 -3.55 2.91
C ARG A 86 0.78 -3.28 3.50
N ALA A 87 0.62 -3.50 4.80
CA ALA A 87 -0.66 -3.27 5.50
C ALA A 87 -1.13 -1.81 5.42
N THR A 88 -0.20 -0.87 5.20
CA THR A 88 -0.48 0.57 5.05
C THR A 88 -1.09 0.94 3.69
N GLU A 89 -0.94 0.08 2.68
CA GLU A 89 -1.48 0.31 1.33
C GLU A 89 -2.80 -0.42 1.08
N ILE A 90 -3.23 -1.28 2.01
CA ILE A 90 -4.47 -2.04 1.88
C ILE A 90 -5.61 -1.22 2.47
N GLU A 91 -6.52 -0.74 1.64
CA GLU A 91 -7.78 -0.16 2.13
C GLU A 91 -8.64 -1.26 2.74
N LEU A 92 -9.22 -1.00 3.91
CA LEU A 92 -10.04 -1.97 4.60
C LEU A 92 -11.38 -2.16 3.89
N TYR A 93 -11.76 -3.42 3.65
CA TYR A 93 -13.06 -3.79 3.08
C TYR A 93 -13.69 -4.97 3.82
N GLU A 94 -15.00 -5.12 3.68
CA GLU A 94 -15.76 -6.17 4.35
C GLU A 94 -15.31 -7.56 3.89
N GLY A 95 -14.95 -8.41 4.87
CA GLY A 95 -14.49 -9.78 4.63
C GLY A 95 -13.02 -9.90 4.22
N LEU A 96 -12.20 -8.83 4.33
CA LEU A 96 -10.75 -8.94 4.17
C LEU A 96 -10.18 -10.02 5.10
N ASP A 97 -9.41 -10.96 4.54
CA ASP A 97 -8.66 -11.97 5.32
C ASP A 97 -7.16 -11.75 5.08
N ALA A 98 -6.46 -11.37 6.12
CA ALA A 98 -5.03 -11.14 6.09
C ALA A 98 -4.33 -11.98 7.17
N SER A 99 -3.05 -12.24 6.96
CA SER A 99 -2.22 -12.98 7.92
C SER A 99 -0.81 -12.42 8.02
N SER A 100 -0.22 -12.57 9.19
CA SER A 100 1.19 -12.29 9.44
C SER A 100 2.09 -13.18 8.60
N GLN A 101 3.30 -12.70 8.32
CA GLN A 101 4.28 -13.45 7.54
C GLN A 101 5.57 -13.68 8.33
N ASN A 102 6.42 -14.57 7.79
CA ASN A 102 7.76 -14.87 8.29
C ASN A 102 7.76 -15.40 9.72
N CYS A 103 6.75 -16.17 10.11
CA CYS A 103 6.64 -16.76 11.45
C CYS A 103 6.09 -18.18 11.39
N TRP A 104 6.46 -19.00 12.36
CA TRP A 104 5.91 -20.35 12.56
C TRP A 104 6.05 -20.78 14.01
N PRO A 105 5.01 -21.27 14.68
CA PRO A 105 3.63 -21.45 14.20
C PRO A 105 2.80 -20.16 14.23
N SER A 106 3.24 -19.10 14.92
CA SER A 106 2.52 -17.83 14.99
C SER A 106 3.48 -16.64 15.13
N VAL A 107 2.98 -15.42 14.89
CA VAL A 107 3.79 -14.20 15.04
C VAL A 107 4.23 -13.94 16.49
N ASN A 108 3.41 -14.35 17.46
CA ASN A 108 3.73 -14.18 18.88
C ASN A 108 4.68 -15.25 19.42
N PHE A 109 4.55 -16.48 18.93
CA PHE A 109 5.43 -17.58 19.26
C PHE A 109 6.03 -18.14 17.98
N ASP A 110 7.26 -17.73 17.70
CA ASP A 110 7.95 -18.06 16.45
C ASP A 110 9.25 -18.82 16.74
N ILE A 111 9.29 -20.08 16.31
CA ILE A 111 10.46 -20.95 16.48
C ILE A 111 11.67 -20.40 15.70
N GLY A 112 11.44 -19.75 14.55
CA GLY A 112 12.50 -19.11 13.76
C GLY A 112 13.23 -18.00 14.51
N ALA A 113 12.66 -17.47 15.61
CA ALA A 113 13.32 -16.46 16.44
C ALA A 113 14.63 -16.96 17.10
N ILE A 114 14.87 -18.26 17.13
CA ILE A 114 16.15 -18.85 17.55
C ILE A 114 17.32 -18.34 16.69
N ASN A 115 17.08 -18.00 15.42
CA ASN A 115 18.09 -17.41 14.54
C ASN A 115 18.67 -16.10 15.07
N ASN A 116 17.89 -15.35 15.89
CA ASN A 116 18.40 -14.13 16.49
C ASN A 116 19.47 -14.40 17.54
N PHE A 117 19.39 -15.52 18.25
CA PHE A 117 20.43 -15.95 19.19
C PHE A 117 21.73 -16.28 18.47
N PHE A 118 21.65 -16.88 17.28
CA PHE A 118 22.81 -17.19 16.45
C PHE A 118 23.25 -16.01 15.54
N SER A 119 22.73 -14.81 15.76
CA SER A 119 23.04 -13.64 14.91
C SER A 119 24.55 -13.33 14.74
N PRO A 120 25.42 -13.54 15.74
CA PRO A 120 26.87 -13.34 15.54
C PRO A 120 27.49 -14.31 14.52
N LEU A 121 26.92 -15.51 14.38
CA LEU A 121 27.39 -16.53 13.44
C LEU A 121 26.79 -16.37 12.04
N ILE A 122 25.77 -15.52 11.88
CA ILE A 122 25.05 -15.28 10.63
C ILE A 122 25.22 -13.80 10.20
N PRO A 123 26.46 -13.36 9.84
CA PRO A 123 26.69 -11.97 9.44
C PRO A 123 25.99 -11.62 8.12
N ALA A 124 26.12 -10.38 7.68
CA ALA A 124 25.63 -9.98 6.36
C ALA A 124 26.28 -10.83 5.27
N ALA A 125 25.48 -11.21 4.26
CA ALA A 125 25.94 -12.04 3.13
C ALA A 125 26.45 -13.45 3.51
N PHE A 126 26.09 -13.99 4.69
CA PHE A 126 26.50 -15.32 5.12
C PHE A 126 26.22 -16.41 4.08
N TYR A 127 25.08 -16.33 3.38
CA TYR A 127 24.69 -17.31 2.36
C TYR A 127 25.61 -17.27 1.12
N TYR A 128 26.17 -16.15 0.76
CA TYR A 128 27.18 -16.06 -0.30
C TYR A 128 28.52 -16.70 0.08
N LYS A 129 28.85 -16.73 1.37
CA LYS A 129 30.10 -17.28 1.86
C LYS A 129 29.98 -18.74 2.28
N THR A 130 28.92 -19.08 3.01
CA THR A 130 28.78 -20.38 3.67
C THR A 130 28.16 -21.43 2.74
N PHE A 131 27.22 -21.04 1.85
CA PHE A 131 26.45 -21.99 1.02
C PHE A 131 26.87 -22.01 -0.46
N MET A 132 28.00 -21.40 -0.80
CA MET A 132 28.53 -21.44 -2.17
C MET A 132 29.36 -22.69 -2.47
N TRP A 133 29.68 -23.50 -1.48
CA TRP A 133 30.46 -24.72 -1.67
C TRP A 133 29.75 -25.90 -0.98
N PRO A 134 29.66 -27.09 -1.65
CA PRO A 134 29.92 -27.28 -3.09
C PRO A 134 28.83 -26.59 -3.97
N ALA A 135 29.23 -25.99 -5.06
CA ALA A 135 28.35 -25.20 -5.93
C ALA A 135 27.14 -26.00 -6.49
N SER A 136 27.33 -27.32 -6.68
CA SER A 136 26.27 -28.25 -7.12
C SER A 136 25.11 -28.39 -6.13
N PHE A 137 25.26 -27.95 -4.90
CA PHE A 137 24.22 -28.01 -3.86
C PHE A 137 23.45 -26.69 -3.70
N TRP A 138 23.79 -25.67 -4.48
CA TRP A 138 23.17 -24.33 -4.34
C TRP A 138 21.63 -24.36 -4.42
N GLU A 139 21.04 -25.07 -5.36
CA GLU A 139 19.58 -25.17 -5.48
C GLU A 139 18.92 -25.75 -4.22
N LYS A 140 19.57 -26.72 -3.55
CA LYS A 140 19.07 -27.29 -2.30
C LYS A 140 19.18 -26.28 -1.16
N TYR A 141 20.34 -25.61 -1.05
CA TYR A 141 20.55 -24.57 -0.03
C TYR A 141 19.56 -23.41 -0.22
N GLU A 142 19.38 -22.93 -1.45
CA GLU A 142 18.44 -21.86 -1.78
C GLU A 142 17.01 -22.22 -1.36
N TYR A 143 16.58 -23.43 -1.66
CA TYR A 143 15.25 -23.92 -1.26
C TYR A 143 15.03 -23.82 0.26
N PHE A 144 15.98 -24.28 1.05
CA PHE A 144 15.88 -24.23 2.51
C PHE A 144 15.97 -22.78 3.04
N ILE A 145 16.86 -21.98 2.48
CA ILE A 145 17.01 -20.56 2.85
C ILE A 145 15.72 -19.81 2.57
N ARG A 146 15.15 -19.96 1.38
CA ARG A 146 13.89 -19.32 0.97
C ARG A 146 12.73 -19.78 1.84
N LYS A 147 12.63 -21.06 2.13
CA LYS A 147 11.58 -21.61 2.99
C LYS A 147 11.72 -21.10 4.44
N SER A 148 12.94 -20.99 4.94
CA SER A 148 13.24 -20.43 6.27
C SER A 148 12.97 -18.93 6.33
N ALA A 149 13.17 -18.19 5.25
CA ALA A 149 12.89 -16.77 5.18
C ALA A 149 11.39 -16.45 5.27
N GLY A 150 10.51 -17.38 4.91
CA GLY A 150 9.05 -17.25 5.09
C GLY A 150 8.42 -16.12 4.29
N LEU A 151 8.88 -15.86 3.07
CA LEU A 151 8.48 -14.72 2.21
C LEU A 151 7.03 -14.76 1.69
N GLY A 152 6.12 -15.37 2.43
CA GLY A 152 4.73 -15.56 2.02
C GLY A 152 4.55 -16.71 1.01
N LYS A 153 3.33 -16.96 0.61
CA LYS A 153 2.96 -18.02 -0.34
C LYS A 153 2.34 -17.40 -1.58
N SER A 154 2.98 -17.62 -2.72
CA SER A 154 2.39 -17.23 -4.01
C SER A 154 1.16 -18.09 -4.34
N PRO A 155 0.28 -17.59 -5.21
CA PRO A 155 -0.85 -18.39 -5.73
C PRO A 155 -0.38 -19.69 -6.34
N THR A 156 -1.15 -20.76 -6.13
CA THR A 156 -0.88 -22.12 -6.68
C THR A 156 -1.89 -22.52 -7.75
N GLN A 157 -2.92 -21.71 -7.97
CA GLN A 157 -3.92 -21.88 -9.02
C GLN A 157 -3.94 -20.63 -9.93
N PRO A 158 -4.43 -20.75 -11.16
CA PRO A 158 -4.56 -19.64 -12.08
C PRO A 158 -5.36 -18.49 -11.47
N ASP A 159 -4.90 -17.27 -11.69
CA ASP A 159 -5.57 -16.05 -11.26
C ASP A 159 -6.94 -15.92 -11.96
N ARG A 160 -7.96 -15.58 -11.19
CA ARG A 160 -9.35 -15.39 -11.67
C ARG A 160 -9.70 -13.94 -11.86
N ASP A 161 -8.83 -13.01 -11.50
CA ASP A 161 -9.07 -11.59 -11.63
C ASP A 161 -8.99 -11.13 -13.10
N ILE A 162 -9.68 -10.07 -13.43
CA ILE A 162 -9.73 -9.49 -14.76
C ILE A 162 -8.89 -8.24 -14.79
N TYR A 163 -8.01 -8.14 -15.77
CA TYR A 163 -7.11 -7.00 -15.99
C TYR A 163 -7.36 -6.40 -17.36
N ASP A 164 -7.15 -5.08 -17.48
CA ASP A 164 -7.11 -4.42 -18.78
C ASP A 164 -5.91 -3.48 -18.88
N HIS A 165 -5.66 -2.97 -20.08
CA HIS A 165 -4.70 -1.90 -20.30
C HIS A 165 -5.29 -0.85 -21.25
N ARG A 166 -4.92 0.42 -21.01
CA ARG A 166 -5.40 1.55 -21.83
C ARG A 166 -4.26 2.54 -22.10
N TYR A 167 -4.45 3.28 -23.19
CA TYR A 167 -3.57 4.37 -23.56
C TYR A 167 -4.15 5.70 -23.07
N LEU A 168 -3.26 6.63 -22.71
CA LEU A 168 -3.62 7.97 -22.29
C LEU A 168 -2.58 8.96 -22.81
N HIS A 169 -3.05 10.08 -23.32
CA HIS A 169 -2.21 11.19 -23.80
C HIS A 169 -2.58 12.46 -23.04
N CYS A 170 -1.59 13.24 -22.62
CA CYS A 170 -1.80 14.52 -21.95
C CYS A 170 -0.66 15.51 -22.25
N ASP A 171 -0.93 16.80 -22.02
CA ASP A 171 0.12 17.82 -22.10
C ASP A 171 1.00 17.76 -20.85
N VAL A 172 0.38 17.65 -19.66
CA VAL A 172 1.08 17.56 -18.39
C VAL A 172 0.57 16.35 -17.59
N LEU A 173 1.49 15.48 -17.20
CA LEU A 173 1.25 14.46 -16.19
C LEU A 173 1.85 14.91 -14.86
N VAL A 174 1.02 14.97 -13.81
CA VAL A 174 1.47 15.23 -12.43
C VAL A 174 1.37 13.93 -11.65
N VAL A 175 2.46 13.52 -11.03
CA VAL A 175 2.56 12.32 -10.20
C VAL A 175 2.70 12.71 -8.75
N GLY A 176 1.73 12.32 -7.93
CA GLY A 176 1.61 12.65 -6.52
C GLY A 176 0.59 13.77 -6.27
N GLY A 177 -0.40 13.47 -5.44
CA GLY A 177 -1.53 14.35 -5.10
C GLY A 177 -1.36 15.08 -3.77
N GLY A 178 -0.11 15.31 -3.32
CA GLY A 178 0.21 16.20 -2.20
C GLY A 178 0.01 17.68 -2.56
N ILE A 179 0.35 18.59 -1.64
CA ILE A 179 0.20 20.04 -1.82
C ILE A 179 0.84 20.50 -3.14
N SER A 180 2.09 20.11 -3.38
CA SER A 180 2.84 20.50 -4.58
C SER A 180 2.18 19.99 -5.86
N GLY A 181 1.72 18.74 -5.87
CA GLY A 181 1.05 18.16 -7.03
C GLY A 181 -0.32 18.79 -7.30
N ILE A 182 -1.09 19.08 -6.26
CA ILE A 182 -2.37 19.79 -6.38
C ILE A 182 -2.15 21.17 -7.04
N ILE A 183 -1.17 21.94 -6.55
CA ILE A 183 -0.85 23.27 -7.09
C ILE A 183 -0.34 23.15 -8.54
N ALA A 184 0.55 22.19 -8.83
CA ALA A 184 1.07 21.97 -10.17
C ALA A 184 -0.05 21.59 -11.17
N ALA A 185 -0.94 20.67 -10.79
CA ALA A 185 -2.06 20.26 -11.63
C ALA A 185 -3.04 21.41 -11.89
N LYS A 186 -3.38 22.19 -10.84
CA LYS A 186 -4.22 23.38 -10.96
C LYS A 186 -3.61 24.44 -11.87
N THR A 187 -2.33 24.70 -11.71
CA THR A 187 -1.60 25.69 -12.53
C THR A 187 -1.58 25.26 -14.00
N ALA A 188 -1.28 23.99 -14.29
CA ALA A 188 -1.27 23.50 -15.67
C ALA A 188 -2.67 23.57 -16.30
N ALA A 189 -3.70 23.14 -15.58
CA ALA A 189 -5.06 23.16 -16.07
C ALA A 189 -5.59 24.59 -16.28
N ASN A 190 -5.28 25.54 -15.40
CA ASN A 190 -5.67 26.93 -15.58
C ASN A 190 -4.99 27.60 -16.78
N ASN A 191 -3.88 27.06 -17.27
CA ASN A 191 -3.25 27.46 -18.52
C ASN A 191 -3.75 26.69 -19.74
N ASN A 192 -4.95 26.11 -19.65
CA ASN A 192 -5.63 25.35 -20.72
C ASN A 192 -4.87 24.12 -21.20
N LEU A 193 -3.97 23.55 -20.41
CA LEU A 193 -3.27 22.31 -20.74
C LEU A 193 -4.13 21.11 -20.34
N ASN A 194 -4.18 20.08 -21.22
CA ASN A 194 -4.80 18.80 -20.86
C ASN A 194 -3.92 18.11 -19.81
N THR A 195 -4.41 18.09 -18.59
CA THR A 195 -3.63 17.70 -17.40
C THR A 195 -4.18 16.42 -16.79
N VAL A 196 -3.29 15.53 -16.39
CA VAL A 196 -3.63 14.32 -15.63
C VAL A 196 -2.86 14.35 -14.32
N LEU A 197 -3.58 14.20 -13.20
CA LEU A 197 -3.03 14.02 -11.87
C LEU A 197 -3.26 12.58 -11.43
N ILE A 198 -2.18 11.88 -11.09
CA ILE A 198 -2.26 10.51 -10.52
C ILE A 198 -1.76 10.51 -9.08
N ASP A 199 -2.40 9.71 -8.22
CA ASP A 199 -2.01 9.51 -6.82
C ASP A 199 -2.29 8.07 -6.38
N ASP A 200 -1.40 7.48 -5.58
CA ASP A 200 -1.52 6.11 -5.09
C ASP A 200 -2.63 5.94 -4.04
N LYS A 201 -3.02 7.03 -3.38
CA LYS A 201 -4.07 7.04 -2.36
C LYS A 201 -5.46 7.24 -2.96
N ASN A 202 -6.47 6.92 -2.17
CA ASN A 202 -7.88 7.20 -2.49
C ASN A 202 -8.28 8.67 -2.20
N ILE A 203 -7.46 9.39 -1.44
CA ILE A 203 -7.68 10.79 -1.02
C ILE A 203 -6.44 11.60 -1.37
N LEU A 204 -6.64 12.75 -2.05
CA LEU A 204 -5.56 13.70 -2.30
C LEU A 204 -5.22 14.48 -1.03
N GLY A 205 -3.98 14.93 -0.94
CA GLY A 205 -3.50 15.77 0.17
C GLY A 205 -2.15 15.34 0.74
N GLY A 206 -1.67 14.15 0.39
CA GLY A 206 -0.37 13.66 0.85
C GLY A 206 -0.25 13.69 2.38
N THR A 207 0.88 14.16 2.90
CA THR A 207 1.14 14.26 4.33
C THR A 207 0.21 15.21 5.09
N THR A 208 -0.48 16.14 4.40
CA THR A 208 -1.44 17.05 5.00
C THR A 208 -2.62 16.32 5.67
N ILE A 209 -2.97 15.14 5.16
CA ILE A 209 -4.08 14.30 5.67
C ILE A 209 -3.79 13.82 7.09
N TYR A 210 -2.52 13.56 7.42
CA TYR A 210 -2.11 12.97 8.70
C TYR A 210 -1.84 14.02 9.78
N GLN A 211 -1.82 15.31 9.40
CA GLN A 211 -1.58 16.37 10.34
C GLN A 211 -2.86 16.77 11.06
N GLN A 212 -2.78 16.90 12.37
CA GLN A 212 -3.89 17.39 13.17
C GLN A 212 -4.18 18.86 12.84
N ASN A 213 -5.45 19.24 12.87
CA ASN A 213 -6.06 20.45 12.31
C ASN A 213 -5.41 21.80 12.65
N GLU A 214 -4.47 21.87 13.58
CA GLU A 214 -3.97 23.14 14.11
C GLU A 214 -2.46 23.34 13.91
N CYS A 215 -1.76 22.37 13.27
CA CYS A 215 -0.30 22.43 13.21
C CYS A 215 0.26 23.41 12.20
N PHE A 216 -0.41 23.67 11.06
CA PHE A 216 0.08 24.69 10.12
C PHE A 216 -1.02 25.24 9.22
N LYS A 217 -0.76 26.47 8.73
CA LYS A 217 -1.64 27.18 7.81
C LYS A 217 -1.00 27.28 6.44
N ILE A 218 -1.84 27.20 5.41
CA ILE A 218 -1.49 27.46 4.01
C ILE A 218 -2.33 28.67 3.58
N ASN A 219 -1.69 29.74 3.11
CA ASN A 219 -2.37 30.99 2.72
C ASN A 219 -3.39 31.48 3.77
N ASN A 220 -2.98 31.54 5.04
CA ASN A 220 -3.79 31.93 6.19
C ASN A 220 -5.02 31.04 6.51
N SER A 221 -5.25 29.95 5.80
CA SER A 221 -6.29 28.96 6.09
C SER A 221 -5.68 27.72 6.76
N PHE A 222 -6.41 27.05 7.62
CA PHE A 222 -5.97 25.76 8.13
C PHE A 222 -5.80 24.76 6.98
N SER A 223 -4.79 23.92 7.07
CA SER A 223 -4.40 22.99 6.00
C SER A 223 -5.55 22.15 5.45
N ASN A 224 -6.45 21.68 6.30
CA ASN A 224 -7.61 20.88 5.90
C ASN A 224 -8.68 21.70 5.16
N GLU A 225 -8.88 22.95 5.54
CA GLU A 225 -9.82 23.86 4.85
C GLU A 225 -9.28 24.24 3.49
N TRP A 226 -7.98 24.55 3.43
CA TRP A 226 -7.28 24.82 2.19
C TRP A 226 -7.40 23.63 1.24
N LEU A 227 -7.08 22.41 1.73
CA LEU A 227 -7.13 21.18 0.94
C LEU A 227 -8.53 20.94 0.38
N LYS A 228 -9.58 21.11 1.19
CA LYS A 228 -10.97 20.94 0.74
C LYS A 228 -11.30 21.91 -0.40
N LYS A 229 -10.99 23.18 -0.25
CA LYS A 229 -11.21 24.21 -1.28
C LYS A 229 -10.45 23.90 -2.57
N GLU A 230 -9.19 23.46 -2.45
CA GLU A 230 -8.37 23.11 -3.62
C GLU A 230 -8.92 21.90 -4.36
N ILE A 231 -9.32 20.84 -3.65
CA ILE A 231 -9.92 19.65 -4.28
C ILE A 231 -11.24 20.01 -4.98
N GLU A 232 -12.09 20.85 -4.37
CA GLU A 232 -13.32 21.33 -5.01
C GLU A 232 -13.00 22.13 -6.28
N SER A 233 -12.00 23.01 -6.23
CA SER A 233 -11.51 23.76 -7.38
C SER A 233 -10.99 22.86 -8.50
N LEU A 234 -10.18 21.83 -8.17
CA LEU A 234 -9.67 20.87 -9.15
C LEU A 234 -10.80 20.12 -9.86
N ASN A 235 -11.82 19.69 -9.13
CA ASN A 235 -12.96 18.96 -9.66
C ASN A 235 -13.82 19.78 -10.64
N SER A 236 -13.73 21.11 -10.60
CA SER A 236 -14.43 22.00 -11.53
C SER A 236 -13.71 22.19 -12.87
N LEU A 237 -12.43 21.80 -12.99
CA LEU A 237 -11.63 22.01 -14.18
C LEU A 237 -11.88 20.89 -15.22
N LYS A 238 -12.44 21.25 -16.37
CA LYS A 238 -12.84 20.29 -17.44
C LYS A 238 -11.65 19.62 -18.14
N ASN A 239 -10.50 20.26 -18.15
CA ASN A 239 -9.26 19.79 -18.77
C ASN A 239 -8.32 19.11 -17.79
N LEU A 240 -8.79 18.80 -16.57
CA LEU A 240 -8.06 18.03 -15.56
C LEU A 240 -8.73 16.67 -15.34
N THR A 241 -7.96 15.61 -15.47
CA THR A 241 -8.36 14.24 -15.08
C THR A 241 -7.60 13.82 -13.84
N ILE A 242 -8.31 13.45 -12.78
CA ILE A 242 -7.73 12.96 -11.53
C ILE A 242 -7.91 11.44 -11.46
N LYS A 243 -6.80 10.71 -11.28
CA LYS A 243 -6.80 9.25 -11.09
C LYS A 243 -6.19 8.92 -9.73
N LYS A 244 -7.07 8.55 -8.83
CA LYS A 244 -6.73 8.05 -7.49
C LYS A 244 -6.40 6.56 -7.55
N ARG A 245 -5.77 6.01 -6.50
CA ARG A 245 -5.34 4.59 -6.43
C ARG A 245 -4.49 4.20 -7.64
N THR A 246 -3.71 5.16 -8.15
CA THR A 246 -2.93 5.00 -9.37
C THR A 246 -1.47 5.26 -9.08
N THR A 247 -0.68 4.19 -9.08
CA THR A 247 0.75 4.22 -8.78
C THR A 247 1.56 4.28 -10.07
N LEU A 248 2.51 5.21 -10.18
CA LEU A 248 3.49 5.20 -11.24
C LEU A 248 4.43 4.01 -11.07
N ALA A 249 4.45 3.11 -12.06
CA ALA A 249 5.25 1.89 -12.03
C ALA A 249 6.58 2.03 -12.80
N ALA A 250 6.60 2.82 -13.88
CA ALA A 250 7.82 3.03 -14.69
C ALA A 250 7.78 4.36 -15.42
N TYR A 251 8.97 4.92 -15.65
CA TYR A 251 9.19 6.12 -16.44
C TYR A 251 10.29 5.85 -17.47
N HIS A 252 9.92 5.83 -18.72
CA HIS A 252 10.78 5.54 -19.87
C HIS A 252 11.11 6.80 -20.67
N ASN A 253 12.01 6.66 -21.64
CA ASN A 253 12.40 7.74 -22.55
C ASN A 253 11.20 8.37 -23.27
N TYR A 254 11.34 9.65 -23.62
CA TYR A 254 10.31 10.45 -24.31
C TYR A 254 9.01 10.58 -23.53
N ASN A 255 9.08 10.64 -22.18
CA ASN A 255 7.93 10.76 -21.31
C ASN A 255 6.86 9.69 -21.57
N TYR A 256 7.30 8.46 -21.77
CA TYR A 256 6.44 7.29 -21.80
C TYR A 256 6.42 6.64 -20.41
N LEU A 257 5.24 6.58 -19.81
CA LEU A 257 5.09 6.13 -18.43
C LEU A 257 4.09 4.97 -18.34
N LEU A 258 4.32 4.11 -17.38
CA LEU A 258 3.39 3.04 -17.02
C LEU A 258 2.86 3.31 -15.61
N ALA A 259 1.54 3.32 -15.48
CA ALA A 259 0.89 3.48 -14.18
C ALA A 259 -0.15 2.38 -13.95
N LYS A 260 -0.19 1.84 -12.73
CA LYS A 260 -1.15 0.81 -12.30
C LYS A 260 -2.27 1.47 -11.51
N GLU A 261 -3.50 1.39 -11.99
CA GLU A 261 -4.72 1.84 -11.30
C GLU A 261 -5.41 0.65 -10.65
N ASN A 262 -5.64 0.70 -9.34
CA ASN A 262 -6.40 -0.28 -8.58
C ASN A 262 -7.90 0.11 -8.62
N LEU A 263 -8.70 -0.64 -9.35
CA LEU A 263 -10.12 -0.33 -9.58
C LEU A 263 -11.03 -0.95 -8.53
N THR A 264 -10.70 -2.16 -8.05
CA THR A 264 -11.61 -2.92 -7.15
C THR A 264 -10.93 -3.57 -5.95
N ASP A 265 -9.64 -3.35 -5.72
CA ASP A 265 -8.91 -3.95 -4.59
C ASP A 265 -9.49 -3.55 -3.21
N HIS A 266 -10.16 -2.40 -3.15
CA HIS A 266 -10.84 -1.86 -1.95
C HIS A 266 -12.29 -2.35 -1.78
N LEU A 267 -12.78 -3.21 -2.66
CA LEU A 267 -14.16 -3.73 -2.64
C LEU A 267 -14.17 -5.14 -2.04
N SER A 268 -15.31 -5.51 -1.47
CA SER A 268 -15.56 -6.87 -1.00
C SER A 268 -15.55 -7.87 -2.17
N LEU A 269 -15.37 -9.16 -1.86
CA LEU A 269 -15.34 -10.23 -2.87
C LEU A 269 -16.59 -10.27 -3.75
N ASN A 270 -17.77 -9.97 -3.19
CA ASN A 270 -19.02 -9.94 -3.93
C ASN A 270 -19.11 -8.74 -4.87
N GLU A 271 -18.66 -7.58 -4.43
CA GLU A 271 -18.70 -6.35 -5.20
C GLU A 271 -17.72 -6.32 -6.38
N LYS A 272 -16.57 -7.00 -6.25
CA LYS A 272 -15.56 -7.05 -7.30
C LYS A 272 -15.77 -8.14 -8.35
N LYS A 273 -16.70 -9.07 -8.11
CA LYS A 273 -16.97 -10.19 -9.03
C LYS A 273 -17.28 -9.69 -10.44
N ASN A 274 -16.59 -10.26 -11.44
CA ASN A 274 -16.71 -9.91 -12.87
C ASN A 274 -16.35 -8.45 -13.21
N LYS A 275 -15.64 -7.74 -12.33
CA LYS A 275 -15.12 -6.40 -12.61
C LYS A 275 -13.63 -6.45 -12.89
N ILE A 276 -13.14 -5.47 -13.62
CA ILE A 276 -11.69 -5.27 -13.82
C ILE A 276 -11.08 -4.93 -12.47
N ARG A 277 -10.11 -5.73 -12.05
CA ARG A 277 -9.40 -5.53 -10.80
C ARG A 277 -8.42 -4.39 -10.88
N GLN A 278 -7.53 -4.46 -11.85
CA GLN A 278 -6.47 -3.47 -12.05
C GLN A 278 -6.35 -3.12 -13.53
N ARG A 279 -5.90 -1.89 -13.79
CA ARG A 279 -5.68 -1.36 -15.12
C ARG A 279 -4.26 -0.84 -15.27
N LEU A 280 -3.59 -1.26 -16.33
CA LEU A 280 -2.31 -0.70 -16.73
C LEU A 280 -2.53 0.48 -17.70
N TRP A 281 -2.18 1.68 -17.26
CA TRP A 281 -2.15 2.86 -18.09
C TRP A 281 -0.80 2.98 -18.80
N LYS A 282 -0.83 3.12 -20.11
CA LYS A 282 0.29 3.45 -20.97
C LYS A 282 0.18 4.94 -21.31
N ILE A 283 0.94 5.78 -20.61
CA ILE A 283 0.77 7.23 -20.67
C ILE A 283 1.88 7.86 -21.50
N ARG A 284 1.49 8.73 -22.41
CA ARG A 284 2.42 9.61 -23.15
C ARG A 284 2.12 11.05 -22.77
N ALA A 285 3.07 11.74 -22.11
CA ALA A 285 2.94 13.11 -21.69
C ALA A 285 3.94 14.02 -22.40
N LYS A 286 3.56 15.27 -22.70
CA LYS A 286 4.53 16.25 -23.23
C LYS A 286 5.49 16.70 -22.13
N LYS A 287 4.97 16.88 -20.91
CA LYS A 287 5.75 17.23 -19.70
C LYS A 287 5.31 16.37 -18.52
N VAL A 288 6.23 16.10 -17.62
CA VAL A 288 5.99 15.32 -16.39
C VAL A 288 6.46 16.12 -15.18
N VAL A 289 5.62 16.18 -14.15
CA VAL A 289 5.94 16.76 -12.85
C VAL A 289 5.89 15.64 -11.82
N LEU A 290 7.01 15.34 -11.18
CA LEU A 290 7.10 14.39 -10.07
C LEU A 290 7.00 15.17 -8.76
N SER A 291 5.94 14.91 -7.99
CA SER A 291 5.60 15.57 -6.72
C SER A 291 5.34 14.54 -5.61
N THR A 292 6.16 13.49 -5.59
CA THR A 292 6.06 12.35 -4.66
C THR A 292 6.73 12.64 -3.33
#